data_736919935830e5f859e61f2fee053c04
#
_entry.id   736919935830e5f859e61f2fee053c04
#
_cell.length_a   1.000
_cell.length_b   1.000
_cell.length_c   1.000
_cell.angle_alpha   90.00
_cell.angle_beta   90.00
_cell.angle_gamma   90.00
#
_symmetry.space_group_name_H-M   'P 1'
#
loop_
_entity.id
_entity.type
_entity.pdbx_description
1 polymer ?
#
loop_
_entity_poly.entity_id
_entity_poly.type
_entity_poly.pdbx_seq_one_letter_code
_entity_poly.pdbx_strand_id
1 'polypeptide(L)'
;MAGVNATPRFLQLADVAEVLNISGAQVYALVRRGELRAIKIGGRGQWRVETRELEAYIERAYADADKFVDSHPFVEGPSTTKD
;
A
#
# COMPACT_ATOMS: atom_id res chain seq x y z
N MET A 1 10.28 -3.94 -25.63
CA MET A 1 9.81 -3.97 -25.10
C MET A 1 9.92 -3.61 -24.13
N ALA A 2 9.85 -3.33 -24.18
CA ALA A 2 9.97 -2.91 -23.25
C ALA A 2 9.54 -3.13 -22.26
N GLY A 3 9.23 -2.90 -21.91
CA GLY A 3 8.71 -3.14 -20.88
C GLY A 3 8.94 -4.29 -20.25
N VAL A 4 9.83 -4.96 -20.73
CA VAL A 4 10.04 -6.19 -20.18
C VAL A 4 10.04 -6.18 -18.74
N ASN A 5 10.65 -5.31 -18.14
CA ASN A 5 10.64 -5.34 -16.71
C ASN A 5 9.94 -4.14 -16.19
N ALA A 6 9.11 -3.56 -16.98
CA ALA A 6 8.46 -2.37 -16.55
C ALA A 6 7.36 -2.69 -15.56
N THR A 7 7.27 -1.91 -14.53
CA THR A 7 6.17 -2.00 -13.62
C THR A 7 4.95 -1.39 -14.26
N PRO A 8 3.82 -2.04 -14.21
CA PRO A 8 2.59 -1.45 -14.74
C PRO A 8 2.33 -0.11 -14.09
N ARG A 9 1.83 0.80 -14.84
CA ARG A 9 1.52 2.10 -14.27
C ARG A 9 0.34 2.03 -13.32
N PHE A 10 -0.60 1.13 -13.61
CA PHE A 10 -1.78 0.98 -12.76
C PHE A 10 -1.90 -0.45 -12.30
N LEU A 11 -2.33 -0.61 -11.07
CA LEU A 11 -2.46 -1.91 -10.44
C LEU A 11 -3.90 -2.13 -10.02
N GLN A 12 -4.33 -3.37 -10.02
CA GLN A 12 -5.61 -3.71 -9.44
C GLN A 12 -5.46 -3.77 -7.93
N LEU A 13 -6.58 -3.70 -7.22
CA LEU A 13 -6.50 -3.80 -5.77
C LEU A 13 -5.92 -5.13 -5.33
N ALA A 14 -6.19 -6.20 -6.09
CA ALA A 14 -5.61 -7.50 -5.77
C ALA A 14 -4.09 -7.47 -5.87
N ASP A 15 -3.56 -6.72 -6.83
CA ASP A 15 -2.11 -6.59 -6.97
C ASP A 15 -1.52 -5.86 -5.78
N VAL A 16 -2.20 -4.80 -5.34
CA VAL A 16 -1.75 -4.03 -4.19
C VAL A 16 -1.77 -4.90 -2.94
N ALA A 17 -2.81 -5.72 -2.81
CA ALA A 17 -2.90 -6.62 -1.67
C ALA A 17 -1.70 -7.56 -1.62
N GLU A 18 -1.27 -8.05 -2.78
CA GLU A 18 -0.11 -8.92 -2.84
C GLU A 18 1.17 -8.17 -2.48
N VAL A 19 1.33 -6.96 -3.01
CA VAL A 19 2.52 -6.19 -2.73
C VAL A 19 2.63 -5.86 -1.25
N LEU A 20 1.52 -5.46 -0.65
CA LEU A 20 1.52 -5.10 0.76
C LEU A 20 1.32 -6.29 1.68
N ASN A 21 1.00 -7.44 1.10
CA ASN A 21 0.78 -8.66 1.86
C ASN A 21 -0.36 -8.50 2.86
N ILE A 22 -1.46 -7.93 2.40
CA ILE A 22 -2.66 -7.77 3.20
C ILE A 22 -3.84 -8.24 2.38
N SER A 23 -5.01 -8.27 2.99
CA SER A 23 -6.18 -8.76 2.28
C SER A 23 -6.71 -7.69 1.32
N GLY A 24 -7.48 -8.13 0.35
CA GLY A 24 -8.14 -7.20 -0.56
C GLY A 24 -9.08 -6.27 0.18
N ALA A 25 -9.75 -6.79 1.21
CA ALA A 25 -10.65 -5.96 2.00
C ALA A 25 -9.89 -4.85 2.70
N GLN A 26 -8.68 -5.13 3.15
CA GLN A 26 -7.87 -4.11 3.79
C GLN A 26 -7.44 -3.04 2.80
N VAL A 27 -7.08 -3.46 1.58
CA VAL A 27 -6.73 -2.49 0.54
C VAL A 27 -7.93 -1.60 0.26
N TYR A 28 -9.10 -2.21 0.12
CA TYR A 28 -10.30 -1.44 -0.17
C TYR A 28 -10.57 -0.44 0.96
N ALA A 29 -10.35 -0.86 2.20
CA ALA A 29 -10.52 0.04 3.33
C ALA A 29 -9.56 1.23 3.26
N LEU A 30 -8.32 0.98 2.85
CA LEU A 30 -7.36 2.07 2.69
C LEU A 30 -7.83 3.07 1.65
N VAL A 31 -8.38 2.56 0.56
CA VAL A 31 -8.90 3.42 -0.50
C VAL A 31 -10.09 4.21 0.00
N ARG A 32 -11.00 3.54 0.71
CA ARG A 32 -12.20 4.19 1.20
C ARG A 32 -11.87 5.28 2.22
N ARG A 33 -10.83 5.10 2.98
CA ARG A 33 -10.43 6.10 3.97
C ARG A 33 -9.56 7.19 3.38
N GLY A 34 -9.24 7.09 2.11
CA GLY A 34 -8.40 8.09 1.46
C GLY A 34 -6.93 7.97 1.81
N GLU A 35 -6.54 6.88 2.44
CA GLU A 35 -5.13 6.69 2.78
C GLU A 35 -4.32 6.22 1.59
N LEU A 36 -4.97 5.53 0.65
CA LEU A 36 -4.34 5.09 -0.56
C LEU A 36 -5.15 5.65 -1.72
N ARG A 37 -4.55 6.51 -2.53
CA ARG A 37 -5.27 7.11 -3.64
C ARG A 37 -5.48 6.10 -4.75
N ALA A 38 -6.69 6.08 -5.26
CA ALA A 38 -7.04 5.17 -6.34
C ALA A 38 -8.07 5.87 -7.20
N ILE A 39 -8.23 5.39 -8.41
CA ILE A 39 -9.22 5.94 -9.32
C ILE A 39 -10.07 4.82 -9.88
N LYS A 40 -11.22 5.18 -10.38
CA LYS A 40 -12.08 4.23 -11.05
C LYS A 40 -11.92 4.42 -12.54
N ILE A 41 -11.77 3.33 -13.24
CA ILE A 41 -11.56 3.38 -14.67
C ILE A 41 -12.62 2.52 -15.35
N GLY A 42 -13.11 3.01 -16.46
CA GLY A 42 -14.04 2.25 -17.27
C GLY A 42 -15.47 2.43 -16.85
N GLY A 43 -16.37 1.92 -17.67
CA GLY A 43 -17.79 2.08 -17.44
C GLY A 43 -18.28 1.42 -16.19
N ARG A 44 -17.59 0.40 -15.73
CA ARG A 44 -17.98 -0.29 -14.50
C ARG A 44 -17.31 0.27 -13.27
N GLY A 45 -16.46 1.26 -13.47
CA GLY A 45 -15.83 1.90 -12.33
C GLY A 45 -14.92 0.98 -11.55
N GLN A 46 -14.03 0.28 -12.24
CA GLN A 46 -13.12 -0.60 -11.55
C GLN A 46 -11.99 0.19 -10.94
N TRP A 47 -11.68 -0.15 -9.69
CA TRP A 47 -10.63 0.55 -8.97
C TRP A 47 -9.26 0.20 -9.50
N ARG A 48 -8.42 1.23 -9.62
CA ARG A 48 -7.02 1.05 -10.01
C ARG A 48 -6.16 1.99 -9.18
N VAL A 49 -4.98 1.51 -8.82
CA VAL A 49 -4.04 2.30 -8.03
C VAL A 49 -2.82 2.57 -8.90
N GLU A 50 -2.48 3.82 -9.06
CA GLU A 50 -1.30 4.16 -9.84
C GLU A 50 -0.08 3.73 -9.03
N THR A 51 0.88 3.13 -9.70
CA THR A 51 2.04 2.57 -9.03
C THR A 51 2.74 3.59 -8.16
N ARG A 52 2.87 4.83 -8.65
CA ARG A 52 3.55 5.84 -7.84
C ARG A 52 2.76 6.21 -6.60
N GLU A 53 1.44 6.05 -6.63
CA GLU A 53 0.65 6.31 -5.44
C GLU A 53 0.86 5.22 -4.40
N LEU A 54 1.04 3.99 -4.85
CA LEU A 54 1.37 2.91 -3.94
C LEU A 54 2.74 3.17 -3.31
N GLU A 55 3.70 3.60 -4.13
CA GLU A 55 5.02 3.91 -3.60
C GLU A 55 4.96 5.05 -2.58
N ALA A 56 4.15 6.06 -2.87
CA ALA A 56 4.00 7.17 -1.94
C ALA A 56 3.36 6.71 -0.64
N TYR A 57 2.40 5.80 -0.73
CA TYR A 57 1.77 5.26 0.46
C TYR A 57 2.81 4.53 1.32
N ILE A 58 3.66 3.72 0.66
CA ILE A 58 4.68 2.98 1.39
C ILE A 58 5.66 3.93 2.07
N GLU A 59 6.03 5.02 1.37
CA GLU A 59 6.92 6.00 1.97
C GLU A 59 6.30 6.63 3.20
N ARG A 60 5.02 6.98 3.11
CA ARG A 60 4.33 7.58 4.26
C ARG A 60 4.22 6.57 5.41
N ALA A 61 4.03 5.31 5.08
CA ALA A 61 3.92 4.29 6.10
C ALA A 61 5.24 4.13 6.85
N TYR A 62 6.34 4.21 6.11
CA TYR A 62 7.65 4.16 6.75
C TYR A 62 7.85 5.38 7.65
N ALA A 63 7.48 6.56 7.17
CA ALA A 63 7.63 7.76 7.97
C ALA A 63 6.80 7.69 9.24
N ASP A 64 5.57 7.17 9.12
CA ASP A 64 4.71 7.04 10.28
C ASP A 64 5.27 6.02 11.26
N ALA A 65 5.81 4.92 10.75
CA ALA A 65 6.39 3.92 11.61
C ALA A 65 7.61 4.46 12.33
N ASP A 66 8.43 5.26 11.65
CA ASP A 66 9.59 5.86 12.27
C ASP A 66 9.18 6.80 13.38
N LYS A 67 8.15 7.58 13.16
CA LYS A 67 7.65 8.47 14.19
C LYS A 67 7.12 7.68 15.37
N PHE A 68 6.42 6.60 15.10
CA PHE A 68 5.86 5.79 16.17
C PHE A 68 6.99 5.19 17.00
N VAL A 69 8.02 4.67 16.35
CA VAL A 69 9.15 4.08 17.05
C VAL A 69 9.86 5.12 17.90
N ASP A 70 10.03 6.33 17.37
CA ASP A 70 10.65 7.40 18.13
C ASP A 70 9.84 7.75 19.38
N SER A 71 8.50 7.76 19.24
CA SER A 71 7.64 8.10 20.36
C SER A 71 7.46 6.94 21.33
N HIS A 72 7.62 5.72 20.84
CA HIS A 72 7.37 4.52 21.65
C HIS A 72 8.57 3.61 21.56
N PRO A 73 9.68 3.98 22.18
CA PRO A 73 10.89 3.18 22.05
C PRO A 73 10.65 1.78 22.55
N PHE A 74 11.15 0.83 21.80
CA PHE A 74 11.04 -0.54 22.21
C PHE A 74 11.98 -0.81 23.27
N VAL A 75 11.57 -1.58 24.20
CA VAL A 75 12.45 -2.01 25.19
C VAL A 75 12.76 -3.40 24.95
N GLU A 76 12.09 -4.06 24.19
CA GLU A 76 12.44 -5.33 23.97
C GLU A 76 12.04 -5.68 22.71
N GLY A 77 12.53 -6.20 22.21
CA GLY A 77 12.28 -6.44 21.11
C GLY A 77 11.66 -7.45 20.64
N PRO A 78 11.64 -8.02 20.37
CA PRO A 78 11.26 -8.85 19.63
C PRO A 78 10.02 -9.15 19.35
N SER A 79 9.67 -9.16 19.48
CA SER A 79 8.95 -9.53 19.28
C SER A 79 8.23 -9.58 18.47
N THR A 80 8.12 -9.53 18.33
CA THR A 80 7.59 -9.52 17.73
C THR A 80 7.04 -9.99 16.87
N THR A 81 6.73 -10.09 16.73
CA THR A 81 6.19 -10.38 16.03
C THR A 81 5.51 -10.88 15.51
N LYS A 82 4.93 -10.92 15.47
CA LYS A 82 4.25 -11.32 15.06
C LYS A 82 3.74 -11.24 14.45
N ASP A 83 3.48 -11.20 14.23
CA ASP A 83 2.88 -11.07 13.70
C ASP A 83 2.55 -11.04 13.45
#